data_6dda1ae259794b10277a74e0bd97c1a5
#
_entry.id   6dda1ae259794b10277a74e0bd97c1a5
#
_cell.length_a   1.000
_cell.length_b   1.000
_cell.length_c   1.000
_cell.angle_alpha   90.00
_cell.angle_beta   90.00
_cell.angle_gamma   90.00
#
_symmetry.space_group_name_H-M   'P 1'
#
loop_
_entity.id
_entity.type
_entity.pdbx_description
1 polymer ?
#
loop_
_entity_poly.entity_id
_entity_poly.type
_entity_poly.pdbx_seq_one_letter_code
_entity_poly.pdbx_strand_id
1 'polypeptide(L)'
;MITQPIIPCIWFEGDVERIADWYVSVFPDSFVDYTTTLTDTPSGKTTIVTLSLAGQFFQLLGADPLKEHNPSISYMVTFPTLEEVETLWNELVDGAEVLMPLDTYDFSERYGWLKDKHGVSWQIMHSGGMDIQTVTPCLLFVGDVFGLAEVAMNDWISIFPDSYALEDHLIRYGAADGPEVEGKLNYARFVLSGREFVAMDSAENH
;
A
#
# COMPACT_ATOMS: atom_id res chain seq x y z
N MET A 1 -21.47 9.44 -1.77
CA MET A 1 -20.75 9.58 -3.10
C MET A 1 -19.28 9.52 -2.78
N ILE A 2 -18.54 8.58 -3.36
CA ILE A 2 -17.08 8.44 -3.14
C ILE A 2 -16.41 9.68 -3.73
N THR A 3 -15.62 10.38 -2.91
CA THR A 3 -14.87 11.59 -3.31
C THR A 3 -13.38 11.32 -3.52
N GLN A 4 -12.93 10.07 -3.32
CA GLN A 4 -11.54 9.67 -3.52
C GLN A 4 -11.24 9.55 -5.02
N PRO A 5 -10.36 10.39 -5.59
CA PRO A 5 -10.14 10.45 -7.04
C PRO A 5 -9.29 9.30 -7.58
N ILE A 6 -8.44 8.69 -6.75
CA ILE A 6 -7.60 7.55 -7.11
C ILE A 6 -7.90 6.41 -6.12
N ILE A 7 -8.46 5.31 -6.64
CA ILE A 7 -8.87 4.16 -5.83
C ILE A 7 -8.01 2.96 -6.25
N PRO A 8 -7.25 2.35 -5.34
CA PRO A 8 -6.55 1.10 -5.62
C PRO A 8 -7.51 0.01 -6.05
N CYS A 9 -7.19 -0.70 -7.12
CA CYS A 9 -7.96 -1.83 -7.63
C CYS A 9 -7.09 -3.09 -7.55
N ILE A 10 -7.50 -4.06 -6.72
CA ILE A 10 -6.77 -5.30 -6.47
C ILE A 10 -7.55 -6.45 -7.09
N TRP A 11 -6.85 -7.27 -7.88
CA TRP A 11 -7.45 -8.40 -8.57
C TRP A 11 -7.23 -9.68 -7.79
N PHE A 12 -8.28 -10.46 -7.63
CA PHE A 12 -8.23 -11.73 -6.91
C PHE A 12 -8.86 -12.85 -7.74
N GLU A 13 -8.30 -14.03 -7.64
CA GLU A 13 -8.96 -15.24 -8.09
C GLU A 13 -10.00 -15.69 -7.05
N GLY A 14 -11.18 -16.13 -7.53
CA GLY A 14 -12.20 -16.72 -6.69
C GLY A 14 -13.26 -15.75 -6.16
N ASP A 15 -13.73 -16.01 -4.93
CA ASP A 15 -14.85 -15.29 -4.30
C ASP A 15 -14.40 -13.98 -3.65
N VAL A 16 -14.43 -12.91 -4.43
CA VAL A 16 -14.00 -11.59 -4.00
C VAL A 16 -14.91 -10.97 -2.92
N GLU A 17 -16.16 -11.39 -2.81
CA GLU A 17 -17.08 -10.92 -1.75
C GLU A 17 -16.64 -11.46 -0.39
N ARG A 18 -16.25 -12.74 -0.30
CA ARG A 18 -15.69 -13.32 0.93
C ARG A 18 -14.35 -12.70 1.33
N ILE A 19 -13.51 -12.34 0.34
CA ILE A 19 -12.25 -11.63 0.60
C ILE A 19 -12.54 -10.25 1.17
N ALA A 20 -13.52 -9.53 0.60
CA ALA A 20 -13.93 -8.21 1.09
C ALA A 20 -14.48 -8.28 2.52
N ASP A 21 -15.35 -9.27 2.82
CA ASP A 21 -15.90 -9.49 4.17
C ASP A 21 -14.80 -9.75 5.19
N TRP A 22 -13.75 -10.51 4.80
CA TRP A 22 -12.61 -10.76 5.68
C TRP A 22 -11.83 -9.46 5.94
N TYR A 23 -11.48 -8.67 4.91
CA TYR A 23 -10.78 -7.39 5.12
C TYR A 23 -11.57 -6.45 6.02
N VAL A 24 -12.87 -6.33 5.81
CA VAL A 24 -13.74 -5.49 6.64
C VAL A 24 -13.79 -5.97 8.10
N SER A 25 -13.64 -7.28 8.35
CA SER A 25 -13.60 -7.82 9.71
C SER A 25 -12.27 -7.58 10.42
N VAL A 26 -11.18 -7.40 9.67
CA VAL A 26 -9.80 -7.25 10.19
C VAL A 26 -9.43 -5.78 10.39
N PHE A 27 -9.80 -4.90 9.47
CA PHE A 27 -9.45 -3.47 9.54
C PHE A 27 -10.47 -2.69 10.36
N PRO A 28 -10.04 -1.76 11.24
CA PRO A 28 -10.96 -0.89 11.97
C PRO A 28 -11.72 0.05 11.01
N ASP A 29 -12.88 0.54 11.45
CA ASP A 29 -13.70 1.54 10.73
C ASP A 29 -13.92 1.22 9.25
N SER A 30 -14.15 -0.06 8.94
CA SER A 30 -14.21 -0.59 7.60
C SER A 30 -15.61 -1.10 7.24
N PHE A 31 -15.96 -0.99 5.96
CA PHE A 31 -17.26 -1.44 5.47
C PHE A 31 -17.24 -1.73 3.96
N VAL A 32 -18.11 -2.61 3.50
CA VAL A 32 -18.43 -2.77 2.08
C VAL A 32 -19.42 -1.67 1.68
N ASP A 33 -19.07 -0.86 0.68
CA ASP A 33 -19.93 0.22 0.19
C ASP A 33 -20.97 -0.32 -0.81
N TYR A 34 -20.49 -1.01 -1.87
CA TYR A 34 -21.37 -1.69 -2.82
C TYR A 34 -20.65 -2.78 -3.59
N THR A 35 -21.47 -3.71 -4.15
CA THR A 35 -21.01 -4.76 -5.06
C THR A 35 -21.65 -4.56 -6.43
N THR A 36 -20.86 -4.70 -7.48
CA THR A 36 -21.32 -4.64 -8.87
C THR A 36 -20.87 -5.90 -9.61
N THR A 37 -21.74 -6.43 -10.46
CA THR A 37 -21.39 -7.53 -11.35
C THR A 37 -21.40 -7.07 -12.80
N LEU A 38 -20.28 -7.25 -13.49
CA LEU A 38 -20.15 -7.08 -14.92
C LEU A 38 -20.34 -8.44 -15.60
N THR A 39 -21.18 -8.49 -16.63
CA THR A 39 -21.54 -9.76 -17.32
C THR A 39 -20.89 -9.91 -18.70
N ASP A 40 -20.30 -8.84 -19.21
CA ASP A 40 -19.76 -8.79 -20.58
C ASP A 40 -18.29 -8.38 -20.55
N THR A 41 -17.47 -9.16 -19.82
CA THR A 41 -16.02 -8.96 -19.76
C THR A 41 -15.29 -10.08 -20.51
N PRO A 42 -14.03 -9.91 -20.91
CA PRO A 42 -13.23 -10.97 -21.52
C PRO A 42 -13.14 -12.24 -20.68
N SER A 43 -13.20 -12.10 -19.35
CA SER A 43 -13.21 -13.20 -18.37
C SER A 43 -14.62 -13.75 -18.06
N GLY A 44 -15.66 -13.27 -18.75
CA GLY A 44 -17.06 -13.63 -18.49
C GLY A 44 -17.69 -12.76 -17.39
N LYS A 45 -18.35 -13.39 -16.42
CA LYS A 45 -18.96 -12.69 -15.29
C LYS A 45 -17.90 -12.30 -14.26
N THR A 46 -17.79 -11.02 -13.95
CA THR A 46 -16.81 -10.47 -13.02
C THR A 46 -17.50 -9.65 -11.93
N THR A 47 -17.20 -9.95 -10.68
CA THR A 47 -17.69 -9.18 -9.52
C THR A 47 -16.65 -8.15 -9.10
N ILE A 48 -17.11 -6.94 -8.82
CA ILE A 48 -16.31 -5.84 -8.25
C ILE A 48 -16.95 -5.47 -6.91
N VAL A 49 -16.16 -5.52 -5.84
CA VAL A 49 -16.56 -5.04 -4.52
C VAL A 49 -15.82 -3.76 -4.21
N THR A 50 -16.58 -2.70 -3.94
CA THR A 50 -16.03 -1.44 -3.44
C THR A 50 -16.20 -1.39 -1.93
N LEU A 51 -15.10 -1.17 -1.22
CA LEU A 51 -15.06 -1.15 0.24
C LEU A 51 -14.16 -0.02 0.75
N SER A 52 -14.36 0.36 1.99
CA SER A 52 -13.46 1.25 2.73
C SER A 52 -12.72 0.43 3.79
N LEU A 53 -11.40 0.57 3.85
CA LEU A 53 -10.54 0.02 4.89
C LEU A 53 -9.86 1.19 5.61
N ALA A 54 -10.20 1.39 6.88
CA ALA A 54 -9.67 2.49 7.71
C ALA A 54 -9.68 3.85 6.98
N GLY A 55 -10.79 4.16 6.28
CA GLY A 55 -11.00 5.42 5.56
C GLY A 55 -10.41 5.50 4.14
N GLN A 56 -9.70 4.48 3.66
CA GLN A 56 -9.23 4.36 2.28
C GLN A 56 -10.17 3.47 1.48
N PHE A 57 -10.69 3.99 0.35
CA PHE A 57 -11.48 3.18 -0.57
C PHE A 57 -10.58 2.28 -1.44
N PHE A 58 -11.06 1.06 -1.63
CA PHE A 58 -10.49 0.04 -2.52
C PHE A 58 -11.57 -0.53 -3.43
N GLN A 59 -11.14 -1.06 -4.56
CA GLN A 59 -11.94 -1.95 -5.38
C GLN A 59 -11.27 -3.33 -5.43
N LEU A 60 -12.01 -4.37 -5.10
CA LEU A 60 -11.56 -5.75 -5.27
C LEU A 60 -12.25 -6.32 -6.51
N LEU A 61 -11.45 -6.81 -7.46
CA LEU A 61 -11.93 -7.33 -8.73
C LEU A 61 -11.80 -8.87 -8.74
N GLY A 62 -12.92 -9.56 -8.82
CA GLY A 62 -13.00 -11.01 -8.92
C GLY A 62 -12.73 -11.49 -10.35
N ALA A 63 -11.49 -11.43 -10.78
CA ALA A 63 -11.03 -11.91 -12.08
C ALA A 63 -9.65 -12.53 -11.92
N ASP A 64 -9.34 -13.48 -12.80
CA ASP A 64 -8.03 -14.14 -12.83
C ASP A 64 -6.92 -13.10 -13.02
N PRO A 65 -6.03 -12.90 -12.03
CA PRO A 65 -4.97 -11.91 -12.15
C PRO A 65 -3.96 -12.35 -13.21
N LEU A 66 -3.59 -11.42 -14.08
CA LEU A 66 -2.56 -11.66 -15.12
C LEU A 66 -1.17 -11.91 -14.53
N LYS A 67 -0.95 -11.50 -13.29
CA LYS A 67 0.30 -11.67 -12.53
C LYS A 67 -0.03 -11.80 -11.05
N GLU A 68 0.80 -12.55 -10.34
CA GLU A 68 0.75 -12.61 -8.88
C GLU A 68 1.05 -11.26 -8.24
N HIS A 69 0.43 -11.01 -7.10
CA HIS A 69 0.77 -9.85 -6.26
C HIS A 69 2.22 -9.97 -5.77
N ASN A 70 2.92 -8.85 -5.75
CA ASN A 70 4.28 -8.79 -5.25
C ASN A 70 4.49 -7.50 -4.44
N PRO A 71 5.58 -7.39 -3.65
CA PRO A 71 5.84 -6.25 -2.79
C PRO A 71 6.12 -4.93 -3.49
N SER A 72 6.22 -4.88 -4.83
CA SER A 72 6.37 -3.61 -5.57
C SER A 72 5.20 -2.66 -5.34
N ILE A 73 4.02 -3.20 -5.00
CA ILE A 73 2.89 -2.43 -4.52
C ILE A 73 2.49 -2.98 -3.16
N SER A 74 2.56 -2.14 -2.15
CA SER A 74 2.09 -2.43 -0.80
C SER A 74 1.22 -1.29 -0.27
N TYR A 75 0.60 -1.52 0.87
CA TYR A 75 -0.19 -0.51 1.57
C TYR A 75 0.39 -0.31 2.96
N MET A 76 0.87 0.90 3.22
CA MET A 76 1.36 1.28 4.55
C MET A 76 0.16 1.66 5.40
N VAL A 77 -0.03 0.95 6.51
CA VAL A 77 -1.07 1.22 7.50
C VAL A 77 -0.42 1.81 8.74
N THR A 78 -0.80 3.04 9.06
CA THR A 78 -0.16 3.82 10.12
C THR A 78 -1.16 4.12 11.23
N PHE A 79 -0.81 3.74 12.47
CA PHE A 79 -1.64 3.97 13.64
C PHE A 79 -0.94 4.82 14.70
N PRO A 80 -1.70 5.60 15.48
CA PRO A 80 -1.15 6.46 16.54
C PRO A 80 -0.74 5.69 17.80
N THR A 81 -1.17 4.43 17.98
CA THR A 81 -0.87 3.62 19.17
C THR A 81 -0.24 2.28 18.79
N LEU A 82 0.62 1.79 19.69
CA LEU A 82 1.23 0.46 19.55
C LEU A 82 0.18 -0.68 19.61
N GLU A 83 -0.87 -0.48 20.40
CA GLU A 83 -1.97 -1.46 20.54
C GLU A 83 -2.71 -1.67 19.21
N GLU A 84 -3.00 -0.62 18.47
CA GLU A 84 -3.64 -0.72 17.14
C GLU A 84 -2.73 -1.40 16.12
N VAL A 85 -1.42 -1.09 16.14
CA VAL A 85 -0.42 -1.76 15.30
C VAL A 85 -0.38 -3.26 15.58
N GLU A 86 -0.28 -3.65 16.84
CA GLU A 86 -0.22 -5.06 17.27
C GLU A 86 -1.52 -5.80 16.98
N THR A 87 -2.67 -5.14 17.16
CA THR A 87 -3.98 -5.72 16.86
C THR A 87 -4.09 -6.06 15.39
N LEU A 88 -3.84 -5.10 14.48
CA LEU A 88 -3.91 -5.36 13.04
C LEU A 88 -2.88 -6.41 12.60
N TRP A 89 -1.66 -6.33 13.11
CA TRP A 89 -0.63 -7.33 12.80
C TRP A 89 -1.06 -8.76 13.14
N ASN A 90 -1.60 -8.96 14.34
CA ASN A 90 -2.05 -10.28 14.80
C ASN A 90 -3.18 -10.86 13.95
N GLU A 91 -4.05 -10.01 13.40
CA GLU A 91 -5.12 -10.45 12.49
C GLU A 91 -4.59 -10.79 11.08
N LEU A 92 -3.59 -10.05 10.59
CA LEU A 92 -3.05 -10.23 9.24
C LEU A 92 -2.00 -11.34 9.14
N VAL A 93 -1.29 -11.64 10.22
CA VAL A 93 -0.16 -12.59 10.20
C VAL A 93 -0.60 -14.06 10.06
N ASP A 94 -1.85 -14.39 10.36
CA ASP A 94 -2.36 -15.75 10.19
C ASP A 94 -2.44 -16.15 8.71
N GLY A 95 -1.60 -17.11 8.33
CA GLY A 95 -1.45 -17.56 6.94
C GLY A 95 -0.63 -16.62 6.05
N ALA A 96 0.03 -15.60 6.61
CA ALA A 96 0.84 -14.64 5.88
C ALA A 96 2.28 -15.11 5.67
N GLU A 97 2.93 -14.51 4.67
CA GLU A 97 4.39 -14.52 4.50
C GLU A 97 4.96 -13.25 5.15
N VAL A 98 5.77 -13.42 6.20
CA VAL A 98 6.40 -12.28 6.88
C VAL A 98 7.66 -11.88 6.13
N LEU A 99 7.69 -10.65 5.60
CA LEU A 99 8.82 -10.06 4.89
C LEU A 99 9.77 -9.35 5.87
N MET A 100 9.22 -8.58 6.82
CA MET A 100 9.94 -8.00 7.95
C MET A 100 9.14 -8.24 9.24
N PRO A 101 9.71 -8.86 10.28
CA PRO A 101 9.00 -9.10 11.53
C PRO A 101 8.50 -7.81 12.18
N LEU A 102 7.41 -7.89 12.95
CA LEU A 102 6.95 -6.76 13.74
C LEU A 102 7.94 -6.50 14.89
N ASP A 103 8.75 -5.47 14.76
CA ASP A 103 9.82 -5.13 15.71
C ASP A 103 10.09 -3.61 15.72
N THR A 104 11.08 -3.19 16.50
CA THR A 104 11.63 -1.84 16.51
C THR A 104 12.71 -1.71 15.44
N TYR A 105 12.61 -0.67 14.62
CA TYR A 105 13.59 -0.31 13.58
C TYR A 105 14.06 1.13 13.78
N ASP A 106 15.19 1.51 13.21
CA ASP A 106 15.76 2.85 13.37
C ASP A 106 14.79 3.97 12.94
N PHE A 107 13.87 3.66 12.02
CA PHE A 107 12.89 4.60 11.47
C PHE A 107 11.50 4.53 12.12
N SER A 108 11.23 3.52 12.96
CA SER A 108 9.94 3.36 13.64
C SER A 108 10.06 2.54 14.91
N GLU A 109 9.38 2.98 15.97
CA GLU A 109 9.28 2.24 17.24
C GLU A 109 8.61 0.87 17.08
N ARG A 110 7.70 0.76 16.11
CA ARG A 110 7.00 -0.49 15.81
C ARG A 110 6.65 -0.53 14.33
N TYR A 111 7.24 -1.46 13.60
CA TYR A 111 7.02 -1.66 12.18
C TYR A 111 7.09 -3.14 11.84
N GLY A 112 6.27 -3.57 10.89
CA GLY A 112 6.35 -4.89 10.30
C GLY A 112 5.81 -4.89 8.87
N TRP A 113 6.28 -5.83 8.05
CA TRP A 113 5.90 -5.97 6.67
C TRP A 113 5.56 -7.43 6.37
N LEU A 114 4.40 -7.69 5.82
CA LEU A 114 3.94 -9.02 5.46
C LEU A 114 3.16 -9.01 4.14
N LYS A 115 3.06 -10.18 3.54
CA LYS A 115 2.12 -10.49 2.48
C LYS A 115 1.04 -11.38 3.08
N ASP A 116 -0.21 -10.92 3.12
CA ASP A 116 -1.31 -11.62 3.75
C ASP A 116 -1.69 -12.93 3.02
N LYS A 117 -2.61 -13.71 3.60
CA LYS A 117 -3.07 -14.98 3.02
C LYS A 117 -3.73 -14.86 1.63
N HIS A 118 -4.08 -13.65 1.20
CA HIS A 118 -4.61 -13.35 -0.14
C HIS A 118 -3.55 -12.77 -1.07
N GLY A 119 -2.30 -12.66 -0.61
CA GLY A 119 -1.15 -12.19 -1.38
C GLY A 119 -0.96 -10.69 -1.40
N VAL A 120 -1.78 -9.90 -0.70
CA VAL A 120 -1.62 -8.45 -0.62
C VAL A 120 -0.53 -8.07 0.38
N SER A 121 0.30 -7.12 -0.01
CA SER A 121 1.45 -6.67 0.77
C SER A 121 1.08 -5.49 1.67
N TRP A 122 1.26 -5.65 3.00
CA TRP A 122 0.94 -4.67 4.03
C TRP A 122 2.16 -4.31 4.86
N GLN A 123 2.41 -3.01 5.00
CA GLN A 123 3.38 -2.45 5.91
C GLN A 123 2.62 -1.81 7.09
N ILE A 124 2.82 -2.28 8.31
CA ILE A 124 2.07 -1.81 9.47
C ILE A 124 3.03 -1.06 10.38
N MET A 125 2.70 0.19 10.74
CA MET A 125 3.65 1.09 11.40
C MET A 125 2.99 1.94 12.49
N HIS A 126 3.74 2.16 13.58
CA HIS A 126 3.43 3.21 14.55
C HIS A 126 3.80 4.58 14.00
N SER A 127 2.87 5.54 14.08
CA SER A 127 3.06 6.87 13.46
C SER A 127 4.14 7.72 14.14
N GLY A 128 4.49 7.42 15.39
CA GLY A 128 5.42 8.26 16.15
C GLY A 128 4.94 9.70 16.36
N GLY A 129 3.60 9.94 16.23
CA GLY A 129 2.99 11.26 16.31
C GLY A 129 2.97 12.04 15.00
N MET A 130 3.34 11.43 13.88
CA MET A 130 3.19 12.04 12.55
C MET A 130 1.69 12.08 12.16
N ASP A 131 1.28 13.21 11.58
CA ASP A 131 -0.01 13.32 10.90
C ASP A 131 0.13 12.72 9.49
N ILE A 132 -0.40 11.52 9.32
CA ILE A 132 -0.27 10.75 8.07
C ILE A 132 -1.59 10.02 7.79
N GLN A 133 -1.92 9.87 6.51
CA GLN A 133 -3.07 9.09 6.07
C GLN A 133 -2.97 7.65 6.60
N THR A 134 -4.05 7.15 7.23
CA THR A 134 -4.04 5.83 7.90
C THR A 134 -3.64 4.69 6.94
N VAL A 135 -4.15 4.68 5.71
CA VAL A 135 -3.74 3.70 4.69
C VAL A 135 -3.19 4.42 3.48
N THR A 136 -1.91 4.23 3.19
CA THR A 136 -1.19 4.92 2.12
C THR A 136 -0.62 3.90 1.12
N PRO A 137 -0.97 3.98 -0.17
CA PRO A 137 -0.33 3.16 -1.21
C PRO A 137 1.17 3.44 -1.29
N CYS A 138 1.96 2.38 -1.33
CA CYS A 138 3.41 2.42 -1.36
C CYS A 138 3.94 1.71 -2.60
N LEU A 139 4.79 2.39 -3.36
CA LEU A 139 5.36 1.94 -4.63
C LEU A 139 6.86 1.72 -4.44
N LEU A 140 7.30 0.47 -4.64
CA LEU A 140 8.69 0.07 -4.46
C LEU A 140 9.35 -0.19 -5.82
N PHE A 141 10.43 0.51 -6.08
CA PHE A 141 11.24 0.41 -7.28
C PHE A 141 12.48 -0.45 -7.01
N VAL A 142 12.54 -1.63 -7.65
CA VAL A 142 13.61 -2.63 -7.47
C VAL A 142 14.11 -3.14 -8.83
N GLY A 143 15.23 -3.83 -8.85
CA GLY A 143 15.78 -4.46 -10.04
C GLY A 143 16.01 -3.45 -11.18
N ASP A 144 15.46 -3.70 -12.35
CA ASP A 144 15.65 -2.87 -13.56
C ASP A 144 15.08 -1.44 -13.42
N VAL A 145 14.17 -1.21 -12.48
CA VAL A 145 13.55 0.10 -12.21
C VAL A 145 14.11 0.79 -10.96
N PHE A 146 15.10 0.19 -10.30
CA PHE A 146 15.79 0.82 -9.16
C PHE A 146 16.37 2.18 -9.55
N GLY A 147 16.15 3.17 -8.70
CA GLY A 147 16.59 4.56 -8.90
C GLY A 147 15.64 5.41 -9.74
N LEU A 148 14.46 4.88 -10.12
CA LEU A 148 13.44 5.61 -10.88
C LEU A 148 12.28 6.14 -10.03
N ALA A 149 12.27 5.90 -8.71
CA ALA A 149 11.17 6.32 -7.83
C ALA A 149 10.91 7.82 -7.90
N GLU A 150 11.97 8.65 -7.86
CA GLU A 150 11.84 10.10 -7.93
C GLU A 150 11.36 10.59 -9.31
N VAL A 151 11.82 9.98 -10.38
CA VAL A 151 11.38 10.31 -11.75
C VAL A 151 9.89 10.02 -11.89
N ALA A 152 9.45 8.82 -11.48
CA ALA A 152 8.06 8.42 -11.53
C ALA A 152 7.16 9.32 -10.67
N MET A 153 7.58 9.64 -9.43
CA MET A 153 6.87 10.56 -8.55
C MET A 153 6.66 11.93 -9.22
N ASN A 154 7.73 12.52 -9.78
CA ASN A 154 7.66 13.82 -10.43
C ASN A 154 6.77 13.80 -11.68
N ASP A 155 6.83 12.74 -12.48
CA ASP A 155 5.96 12.56 -13.64
C ASP A 155 4.49 12.51 -13.22
N TRP A 156 4.13 11.73 -12.19
CA TRP A 156 2.75 11.67 -11.68
C TRP A 156 2.28 13.01 -11.11
N ILE A 157 3.12 13.70 -10.32
CA ILE A 157 2.81 15.04 -9.82
C ILE A 157 2.51 16.00 -10.96
N SER A 158 3.20 15.88 -12.09
CA SER A 158 2.99 16.74 -13.26
C SER A 158 1.68 16.47 -14.00
N ILE A 159 1.14 15.23 -13.89
CA ILE A 159 -0.03 14.77 -14.63
C ILE A 159 -1.32 14.96 -13.82
N PHE A 160 -1.29 14.64 -12.53
CA PHE A 160 -2.48 14.69 -11.67
C PHE A 160 -2.70 16.10 -11.11
N PRO A 161 -3.94 16.63 -11.11
CA PRO A 161 -4.23 17.92 -10.50
C PRO A 161 -4.03 17.87 -8.97
N ASP A 162 -3.81 19.02 -8.32
CA ASP A 162 -3.67 19.16 -6.87
C ASP A 162 -2.65 18.18 -6.27
N SER A 163 -1.49 18.08 -6.92
CA SER A 163 -0.44 17.10 -6.60
C SER A 163 0.89 17.80 -6.30
N TYR A 164 1.63 17.27 -5.31
CA TYR A 164 2.89 17.86 -4.87
C TYR A 164 3.71 16.89 -4.02
N ALA A 165 5.03 17.08 -3.98
CA ALA A 165 5.91 16.37 -3.06
C ALA A 165 5.81 16.97 -1.64
N LEU A 166 5.92 16.12 -0.62
CA LEU A 166 6.06 16.54 0.77
C LEU A 166 7.57 16.65 1.07
N GLU A 167 8.14 17.83 0.82
CA GLU A 167 9.59 18.07 0.81
C GLU A 167 10.30 17.63 2.11
N ASP A 168 9.67 17.81 3.26
CA ASP A 168 10.20 17.39 4.57
C ASP A 168 10.21 15.85 4.75
N HIS A 169 9.66 15.10 3.80
CA HIS A 169 9.56 13.65 3.80
C HIS A 169 10.25 13.00 2.59
N LEU A 170 11.24 13.69 2.01
CA LEU A 170 12.11 13.13 0.98
C LEU A 170 13.44 12.70 1.63
N ILE A 171 13.57 11.39 1.84
CA ILE A 171 14.76 10.79 2.45
C ILE A 171 15.57 10.10 1.36
N ARG A 172 16.85 10.38 1.30
CA ARG A 172 17.78 9.79 0.33
C ARG A 172 18.79 8.89 1.01
N TYR A 173 19.24 7.89 0.28
CA TYR A 173 20.40 7.12 0.69
C TYR A 173 21.64 8.03 0.77
N GLY A 174 22.39 7.87 1.85
CA GLY A 174 23.64 8.61 2.09
C GLY A 174 24.86 7.84 1.61
N ALA A 175 26.03 8.46 1.72
CA ALA A 175 27.31 7.83 1.35
C ALA A 175 27.61 6.55 2.17
N ALA A 176 27.08 6.42 3.38
CA ALA A 176 27.25 5.23 4.22
C ALA A 176 26.50 4.01 3.69
N ASP A 177 25.46 4.20 2.90
CA ASP A 177 24.65 3.13 2.30
C ASP A 177 25.32 2.52 1.06
N GLY A 178 26.37 3.15 0.56
CA GLY A 178 27.17 2.69 -0.57
C GLY A 178 27.00 3.55 -1.84
N PRO A 179 28.03 3.60 -2.69
CA PRO A 179 28.06 4.50 -3.85
C PRO A 179 27.02 4.18 -4.92
N GLU A 180 26.51 2.93 -4.96
CA GLU A 180 25.52 2.51 -5.95
C GLU A 180 24.13 3.06 -5.64
N VAL A 181 23.83 3.32 -4.37
CA VAL A 181 22.53 3.80 -3.90
C VAL A 181 22.54 5.27 -3.49
N GLU A 182 23.72 5.84 -3.23
CA GLU A 182 23.87 7.24 -2.77
C GLU A 182 23.07 8.22 -3.63
N GLY A 183 22.27 9.05 -2.97
CA GLY A 183 21.41 10.05 -3.59
C GLY A 183 20.11 9.52 -4.18
N LYS A 184 19.91 8.21 -4.28
CA LYS A 184 18.61 7.62 -4.66
C LYS A 184 17.58 7.83 -3.57
N LEU A 185 16.31 7.74 -3.94
CA LEU A 185 15.20 8.00 -3.04
C LEU A 185 14.95 6.77 -2.14
N ASN A 186 15.39 6.83 -0.88
CA ASN A 186 15.12 5.79 0.10
C ASN A 186 13.61 5.77 0.45
N TYR A 187 13.04 6.96 0.69
CA TYR A 187 11.63 7.10 1.04
C TYR A 187 11.14 8.49 0.63
N ALA A 188 9.96 8.56 0.05
CA ALA A 188 9.29 9.82 -0.26
C ALA A 188 7.80 9.73 -0.02
N ARG A 189 7.23 10.77 0.61
CA ARG A 189 5.78 11.01 0.64
C ARG A 189 5.42 12.09 -0.36
N PHE A 190 4.32 11.88 -1.07
CA PHE A 190 3.78 12.84 -2.02
C PHE A 190 2.27 12.72 -2.11
N VAL A 191 1.64 13.75 -2.64
CA VAL A 191 0.20 13.84 -2.80
C VAL A 191 -0.15 13.79 -4.28
N LEU A 192 -1.11 12.94 -4.66
CA LEU A 192 -1.76 12.93 -5.98
C LEU A 192 -3.25 13.17 -5.79
N SER A 193 -3.76 14.24 -6.39
CA SER A 193 -5.18 14.62 -6.33
C SER A 193 -5.74 14.59 -4.89
N GLY A 194 -4.98 15.12 -3.92
CA GLY A 194 -5.37 15.21 -2.51
C GLY A 194 -5.25 13.91 -1.71
N ARG A 195 -4.60 12.84 -2.23
CA ARG A 195 -4.33 11.59 -1.51
C ARG A 195 -2.83 11.33 -1.42
N GLU A 196 -2.40 10.85 -0.25
CA GLU A 196 -0.99 10.53 -0.04
C GLU A 196 -0.59 9.20 -0.68
N PHE A 197 0.65 9.18 -1.14
CA PHE A 197 1.37 8.03 -1.67
C PHE A 197 2.79 8.01 -1.12
N VAL A 198 3.39 6.83 -1.12
CA VAL A 198 4.81 6.64 -0.83
C VAL A 198 5.50 6.05 -2.06
N ALA A 199 6.72 6.51 -2.34
CA ALA A 199 7.60 5.88 -3.31
C ALA A 199 8.98 5.63 -2.67
N MET A 200 9.57 4.48 -2.98
CA MET A 200 10.89 4.04 -2.47
C MET A 200 11.69 3.35 -3.56
N ASP A 201 12.99 3.62 -3.60
CA ASP A 201 13.95 2.75 -4.29
C ASP A 201 14.53 1.74 -3.28
N SER A 202 14.68 0.47 -3.67
CA SER A 202 15.41 -0.52 -2.88
C SER A 202 16.37 -1.31 -3.75
N ALA A 203 17.62 -1.41 -3.30
CA ALA A 203 18.62 -2.26 -3.94
C ALA A 203 18.40 -3.75 -3.62
N GLU A 204 17.57 -4.08 -2.64
CA GLU A 204 17.21 -5.44 -2.27
C GLU A 204 15.97 -5.89 -3.05
N ASN A 205 16.00 -7.12 -3.55
CA ASN A 205 14.81 -7.77 -4.13
C ASN A 205 14.02 -8.41 -2.98
N HIS A 206 12.85 -7.86 -2.71
CA HIS A 206 11.88 -8.37 -1.73
C HIS A 206 10.89 -9.34 -2.36
#